data_5c4708280b722223e1c0297d81a629aa
#
_entry.id   5c4708280b722223e1c0297d81a629aa
#
_cell.length_a   1.000
_cell.length_b   1.000
_cell.length_c   1.000
_cell.angle_alpha   90.00
_cell.angle_beta   90.00
_cell.angle_gamma   90.00
#
_symmetry.space_group_name_H-M   'P 1'
#
loop_
_entity.id
_entity.type
_entity.pdbx_description
1 polymer ?
#
loop_
_entity_poly.entity_id
_entity_poly.type
_entity_poly.pdbx_seq_one_letter_code
_entity_poly.pdbx_strand_id
1 'polypeptide(L)'
;MTQRQQRIENVTVATMDQAHYGDGYGLLPNAVVCIDAGTISYVGSAADAPATPPDAEIIDAQGKLLTPGLIDCHTHLVWAGSRADEFAQRLHGVSYADIAAQGGGIAATVRATRAASEAELVEAATPRLQALLREGVTTIEIKSGYGLSLEHEGKQLRAAKQLASAHPVSVQTTLLAAHALPPEFKDNADGYIDTIVDSILPTLADEGLVDAVDAFCEKVGFTPAQTERVFKAAQQRGLPVKLHAEQLSNQHGSALAARYQALSCDHLEYLDEEGIKAMAASGTVAVLLPGAFYFLRETKLPPLDLLRQHGVPIALATDANPGTSPILSLQLMLQMGATLFRMTPEECLQGVTVHAAQALGLSDRGRVATGLRADLCLWDCTEAAELTYQFGTDRLLGCWHQGVRR
;
A
#
# COMPACT_ATOMS: atom_id res chain seq x y z
N MET A 1 -28.01 -13.45 2.68
CA MET A 1 -27.81 -14.80 2.13
C MET A 1 -26.60 -15.39 2.84
N THR A 2 -26.71 -16.55 3.44
CA THR A 2 -25.56 -17.27 4.01
C THR A 2 -24.58 -17.59 2.88
N GLN A 3 -23.33 -17.18 3.05
CA GLN A 3 -22.27 -17.43 2.08
C GLN A 3 -22.07 -18.96 1.98
N ARG A 4 -22.14 -19.51 0.77
CA ARG A 4 -21.95 -20.95 0.53
C ARG A 4 -20.50 -21.31 0.86
N GLN A 5 -20.29 -22.47 1.53
CA GLN A 5 -18.95 -22.99 1.74
C GLN A 5 -18.26 -23.30 0.40
N GLN A 6 -16.97 -23.03 0.30
CA GLN A 6 -16.17 -23.27 -0.89
C GLN A 6 -14.99 -24.18 -0.55
N ARG A 7 -14.61 -25.01 -1.52
CA ARG A 7 -13.48 -25.90 -1.44
C ARG A 7 -12.65 -25.78 -2.73
N ILE A 8 -11.45 -25.24 -2.59
CA ILE A 8 -10.45 -25.18 -3.67
C ILE A 8 -9.55 -26.39 -3.51
N GLU A 9 -9.44 -27.24 -4.52
CA GLU A 9 -8.63 -28.46 -4.49
C GLU A 9 -7.71 -28.55 -5.69
N ASN A 10 -6.77 -29.52 -5.65
CA ASN A 10 -5.77 -29.71 -6.70
C ASN A 10 -5.01 -28.38 -6.95
N VAL A 11 -4.51 -27.78 -5.88
CA VAL A 11 -3.90 -26.43 -5.90
C VAL A 11 -2.51 -26.45 -5.27
N THR A 12 -1.58 -25.67 -5.82
CA THR A 12 -0.33 -25.34 -5.14
C THR A 12 -0.53 -24.01 -4.39
N VAL A 13 -0.35 -24.01 -3.09
CA VAL A 13 -0.55 -22.81 -2.25
C VAL A 13 0.80 -22.21 -1.88
N ALA A 14 1.03 -20.96 -2.24
CA ALA A 14 2.06 -20.13 -1.66
C ALA A 14 1.47 -19.47 -0.41
N THR A 15 1.69 -20.08 0.75
CA THR A 15 1.00 -19.71 1.98
C THR A 15 1.48 -18.40 2.57
N MET A 16 2.71 -17.97 2.29
CA MET A 16 3.43 -16.88 2.96
C MET A 16 3.56 -17.08 4.49
N ASP A 17 3.34 -18.30 4.96
CA ASP A 17 3.44 -18.70 6.37
C ASP A 17 4.69 -19.57 6.58
N GLN A 18 5.85 -18.93 6.63
CA GLN A 18 7.15 -19.58 6.78
C GLN A 18 7.26 -20.38 8.09
N ALA A 19 6.59 -19.95 9.14
CA ALA A 19 6.64 -20.62 10.44
C ALA A 19 6.09 -22.06 10.40
N HIS A 20 5.13 -22.32 9.52
CA HIS A 20 4.45 -23.62 9.43
C HIS A 20 4.84 -24.41 8.17
N TYR A 21 5.21 -23.75 7.08
CA TYR A 21 5.40 -24.39 5.78
C TYR A 21 6.82 -24.20 5.20
N GLY A 22 7.76 -23.64 5.98
CA GLY A 22 9.16 -23.47 5.58
C GLY A 22 9.45 -22.18 4.82
N ASP A 23 10.73 -21.96 4.51
CA ASP A 23 11.26 -20.72 3.97
C ASP A 23 10.67 -20.34 2.60
N GLY A 24 10.94 -19.11 2.18
CA GLY A 24 10.51 -18.56 0.90
C GLY A 24 9.01 -18.29 0.86
N TYR A 25 8.30 -18.96 -0.02
CA TYR A 25 6.85 -18.82 -0.19
C TYR A 25 6.01 -19.62 0.82
N GLY A 26 6.61 -20.51 1.61
CA GLY A 26 5.85 -21.51 2.39
C GLY A 26 4.97 -22.37 1.48
N LEU A 27 5.57 -23.05 0.46
CA LEU A 27 4.82 -23.78 -0.57
C LEU A 27 4.18 -25.06 -0.04
N LEU A 28 2.91 -25.24 -0.36
CA LEU A 28 2.13 -26.45 -0.06
C LEU A 28 1.54 -27.01 -1.39
N PRO A 29 2.17 -28.02 -2.01
CA PRO A 29 1.67 -28.63 -3.24
C PRO A 29 0.50 -29.59 -2.96
N ASN A 30 -0.35 -29.82 -3.96
CA ASN A 30 -1.52 -30.70 -3.89
C ASN A 30 -2.40 -30.44 -2.67
N ALA A 31 -2.61 -29.17 -2.39
CA ALA A 31 -3.34 -28.71 -1.22
C ALA A 31 -4.86 -28.66 -1.46
N VAL A 32 -5.56 -28.55 -0.34
CA VAL A 32 -6.97 -28.17 -0.26
C VAL A 32 -7.09 -26.92 0.61
N VAL A 33 -7.88 -25.94 0.15
CA VAL A 33 -8.27 -24.76 0.91
C VAL A 33 -9.78 -24.73 1.03
N CYS A 34 -10.30 -24.72 2.27
CA CYS A 34 -11.73 -24.58 2.52
C CYS A 34 -12.04 -23.17 3.04
N ILE A 35 -13.11 -22.57 2.52
CA ILE A 35 -13.59 -21.24 2.89
C ILE A 35 -14.99 -21.38 3.50
N ASP A 36 -15.19 -20.79 4.67
CA ASP A 36 -16.48 -20.72 5.34
C ASP A 36 -16.69 -19.34 5.94
N ALA A 37 -17.84 -18.74 5.70
CA ALA A 37 -18.23 -17.42 6.22
C ALA A 37 -17.14 -16.34 6.07
N GLY A 38 -16.46 -16.31 4.93
CA GLY A 38 -15.43 -15.30 4.63
C GLY A 38 -14.03 -15.61 5.20
N THR A 39 -13.87 -16.76 5.87
CA THR A 39 -12.65 -17.15 6.57
C THR A 39 -12.11 -18.47 5.99
N ILE A 40 -10.79 -18.62 5.98
CA ILE A 40 -10.14 -19.89 5.66
C ILE A 40 -10.38 -20.86 6.83
N SER A 41 -11.23 -21.86 6.63
CA SER A 41 -11.54 -22.86 7.66
C SER A 41 -10.54 -24.02 7.67
N TYR A 42 -9.85 -24.26 6.55
CA TYR A 42 -8.81 -25.27 6.41
C TYR A 42 -7.81 -24.89 5.30
N VAL A 43 -6.54 -25.14 5.53
CA VAL A 43 -5.50 -25.23 4.50
C VAL A 43 -4.56 -26.37 4.88
N GLY A 44 -4.31 -27.29 3.94
CA GLY A 44 -3.50 -28.45 4.22
C GLY A 44 -3.53 -29.48 3.10
N SER A 45 -3.03 -30.71 3.39
CA SER A 45 -3.03 -31.81 2.45
C SER A 45 -4.46 -32.29 2.12
N ALA A 46 -4.64 -32.85 0.93
CA ALA A 46 -5.92 -33.45 0.55
C ALA A 46 -6.30 -34.66 1.42
N ALA A 47 -5.30 -35.35 1.97
CA ALA A 47 -5.51 -36.55 2.81
C ALA A 47 -6.11 -36.21 4.16
N ASP A 48 -5.75 -35.05 4.73
CA ASP A 48 -6.20 -34.61 6.05
C ASP A 48 -7.39 -33.62 5.97
N ALA A 49 -7.84 -33.32 4.75
CA ALA A 49 -8.90 -32.35 4.54
C ALA A 49 -10.25 -32.83 5.11
N PRO A 50 -11.05 -31.94 5.71
CA PRO A 50 -12.37 -32.31 6.20
C PRO A 50 -13.26 -32.80 5.06
N ALA A 51 -14.28 -33.61 5.42
CA ALA A 51 -15.28 -34.04 4.46
C ALA A 51 -15.96 -32.83 3.78
N THR A 52 -16.16 -32.94 2.49
CA THR A 52 -16.81 -31.85 1.71
C THR A 52 -18.32 -31.83 2.05
N PRO A 53 -18.86 -30.70 2.52
CA PRO A 53 -20.29 -30.56 2.71
C PRO A 53 -21.07 -30.77 1.40
N PRO A 54 -22.27 -31.36 1.43
CA PRO A 54 -22.99 -31.68 0.18
C PRO A 54 -23.35 -30.52 -0.71
N ASP A 55 -23.44 -29.33 -0.12
CA ASP A 55 -23.80 -28.06 -0.79
C ASP A 55 -22.59 -27.13 -1.03
N ALA A 56 -21.37 -27.57 -0.69
CA ALA A 56 -20.17 -26.78 -0.93
C ALA A 56 -19.89 -26.62 -2.44
N GLU A 57 -19.42 -25.43 -2.82
CA GLU A 57 -18.87 -25.20 -4.14
C GLU A 57 -17.47 -25.79 -4.22
N ILE A 58 -17.25 -26.71 -5.16
CA ILE A 58 -15.93 -27.30 -5.40
C ILE A 58 -15.29 -26.59 -6.59
N ILE A 59 -14.05 -26.15 -6.41
CA ILE A 59 -13.25 -25.46 -7.41
C ILE A 59 -11.96 -26.27 -7.63
N ASP A 60 -11.88 -26.96 -8.77
CA ASP A 60 -10.65 -27.63 -9.19
C ASP A 60 -9.66 -26.59 -9.76
N ALA A 61 -8.57 -26.37 -9.06
CA ALA A 61 -7.53 -25.43 -9.46
C ALA A 61 -6.56 -26.02 -10.51
N GLN A 62 -6.67 -27.28 -10.88
CA GLN A 62 -5.88 -27.94 -11.95
C GLN A 62 -4.35 -27.80 -11.76
N GLY A 63 -3.88 -27.85 -10.52
CA GLY A 63 -2.46 -27.71 -10.18
C GLY A 63 -1.94 -26.27 -10.20
N LYS A 64 -2.81 -25.27 -10.42
CA LYS A 64 -2.46 -23.85 -10.47
C LYS A 64 -2.07 -23.29 -9.10
N LEU A 65 -1.46 -22.10 -9.13
CA LEU A 65 -0.97 -21.42 -7.94
C LEU A 65 -2.07 -20.60 -7.25
N LEU A 66 -2.19 -20.76 -5.94
CA LEU A 66 -2.99 -19.89 -5.06
C LEU A 66 -2.07 -19.09 -4.14
N THR A 67 -2.33 -17.81 -4.01
CA THR A 67 -1.65 -16.89 -3.09
C THR A 67 -2.64 -16.20 -2.18
N PRO A 68 -2.18 -15.51 -1.10
CA PRO A 68 -3.00 -14.46 -0.50
C PRO A 68 -3.40 -13.43 -1.55
N GLY A 69 -4.51 -12.73 -1.33
CA GLY A 69 -4.85 -11.55 -2.10
C GLY A 69 -3.79 -10.47 -1.95
N LEU A 70 -3.49 -9.76 -3.03
CA LEU A 70 -2.45 -8.74 -3.04
C LEU A 70 -2.88 -7.51 -2.23
N ILE A 71 -1.90 -6.85 -1.62
CA ILE A 71 -2.08 -5.68 -0.76
C ILE A 71 -1.21 -4.54 -1.29
N ASP A 72 -1.84 -3.43 -1.68
CA ASP A 72 -1.14 -2.20 -2.04
C ASP A 72 -1.11 -1.27 -0.82
N CYS A 73 0.00 -1.24 -0.11
CA CYS A 73 0.12 -0.59 1.20
C CYS A 73 0.55 0.88 1.14
N HIS A 74 0.61 1.48 -0.07
CA HIS A 74 0.93 2.90 -0.23
C HIS A 74 0.36 3.42 -1.55
N THR A 75 -0.74 4.18 -1.48
CA THR A 75 -1.29 4.91 -2.64
C THR A 75 -1.86 6.26 -2.25
N HIS A 76 -1.91 7.17 -3.22
CA HIS A 76 -2.65 8.43 -3.17
C HIS A 76 -3.79 8.41 -4.21
N LEU A 77 -4.57 7.34 -4.26
CA LEU A 77 -5.45 7.00 -5.37
C LEU A 77 -6.53 8.04 -5.69
N VAL A 78 -6.93 8.84 -4.67
CA VAL A 78 -7.99 9.85 -4.77
C VAL A 78 -7.39 11.22 -5.09
N TRP A 79 -7.42 11.60 -6.35
CA TRP A 79 -7.04 12.93 -6.83
C TRP A 79 -7.89 13.34 -8.02
N ALA A 80 -7.95 14.65 -8.31
CA ALA A 80 -8.51 15.21 -9.54
C ALA A 80 -7.43 15.85 -10.42
N GLY A 81 -7.76 16.04 -11.68
CA GLY A 81 -6.84 16.60 -12.69
C GLY A 81 -5.86 15.58 -13.26
N SER A 82 -4.96 16.08 -14.10
CA SER A 82 -3.91 15.29 -14.76
C SER A 82 -2.60 16.07 -14.76
N ARG A 83 -1.49 15.35 -14.70
CA ARG A 83 -0.13 15.89 -14.80
C ARG A 83 0.56 15.46 -16.09
N ALA A 84 -0.21 14.92 -17.08
CA ALA A 84 0.34 14.45 -18.35
C ALA A 84 1.03 15.56 -19.15
N ASP A 85 0.45 16.78 -19.17
CA ASP A 85 1.05 17.92 -19.84
C ASP A 85 2.38 18.35 -19.21
N GLU A 86 2.46 18.32 -17.88
CA GLU A 86 3.72 18.60 -17.18
C GLU A 86 4.79 17.55 -17.48
N PHE A 87 4.38 16.28 -17.57
CA PHE A 87 5.28 15.21 -17.99
C PHE A 87 5.83 15.45 -19.40
N ALA A 88 4.97 15.84 -20.35
CA ALA A 88 5.38 16.19 -21.71
C ALA A 88 6.35 17.39 -21.71
N GLN A 89 6.06 18.44 -20.94
CA GLN A 89 6.94 19.61 -20.80
C GLN A 89 8.34 19.24 -20.28
N ARG A 90 8.42 18.37 -19.27
CA ARG A 90 9.71 17.87 -18.75
C ARG A 90 10.51 17.14 -19.83
N LEU A 91 9.85 16.32 -20.65
CA LEU A 91 10.51 15.62 -21.76
C LEU A 91 10.96 16.56 -22.87
N HIS A 92 10.33 17.72 -23.02
CA HIS A 92 10.78 18.82 -23.90
C HIS A 92 11.85 19.72 -23.25
N GLY A 93 12.33 19.38 -22.05
CA GLY A 93 13.42 20.08 -21.38
C GLY A 93 13.01 21.26 -20.51
N VAL A 94 11.72 21.48 -20.26
CA VAL A 94 11.26 22.47 -19.28
C VAL A 94 11.64 22.00 -17.87
N SER A 95 12.28 22.88 -17.10
CA SER A 95 12.72 22.54 -15.76
C SER A 95 11.55 22.37 -14.79
N TYR A 96 11.76 21.56 -13.74
CA TYR A 96 10.76 21.43 -12.66
C TYR A 96 10.46 22.80 -12.01
N ALA A 97 11.47 23.64 -11.84
CA ALA A 97 11.32 24.98 -11.27
C ALA A 97 10.42 25.88 -12.13
N ASP A 98 10.58 25.84 -13.46
CA ASP A 98 9.73 26.62 -14.37
C ASP A 98 8.28 26.12 -14.36
N ILE A 99 8.07 24.80 -14.32
CA ILE A 99 6.74 24.20 -14.19
C ILE A 99 6.09 24.65 -12.87
N ALA A 100 6.84 24.58 -11.77
CA ALA A 100 6.35 24.99 -10.44
C ALA A 100 6.02 26.50 -10.41
N ALA A 101 6.88 27.34 -11.01
CA ALA A 101 6.65 28.79 -11.10
C ALA A 101 5.39 29.16 -11.90
N GLN A 102 4.99 28.31 -12.86
CA GLN A 102 3.75 28.44 -13.63
C GLN A 102 2.53 27.85 -12.88
N GLY A 103 2.73 27.42 -11.62
CA GLY A 103 1.68 26.85 -10.77
C GLY A 103 1.43 25.35 -11.02
N GLY A 104 2.37 24.64 -11.64
CA GLY A 104 2.39 23.20 -11.79
C GLY A 104 2.81 22.49 -10.49
N GLY A 105 3.21 21.24 -10.61
CA GLY A 105 3.63 20.42 -9.49
C GLY A 105 2.45 19.99 -8.61
N ILE A 106 2.73 19.68 -7.34
CA ILE A 106 1.71 19.28 -6.36
C ILE A 106 0.60 20.34 -6.22
N ALA A 107 0.93 21.63 -6.39
CA ALA A 107 -0.03 22.73 -6.32
C ALA A 107 -1.15 22.61 -7.38
N ALA A 108 -0.85 22.11 -8.58
CA ALA A 108 -1.87 21.87 -9.60
C ALA A 108 -2.83 20.77 -9.19
N THR A 109 -2.32 19.67 -8.64
CA THR A 109 -3.14 18.57 -8.11
C THR A 109 -4.01 19.03 -6.93
N VAL A 110 -3.44 19.81 -6.01
CA VAL A 110 -4.19 20.38 -4.86
C VAL A 110 -5.35 21.25 -5.35
N ARG A 111 -5.09 22.17 -6.28
CA ARG A 111 -6.17 23.04 -6.82
C ARG A 111 -7.28 22.22 -7.47
N ALA A 112 -6.93 21.24 -8.31
CA ALA A 112 -7.91 20.39 -8.98
C ALA A 112 -8.72 19.54 -7.99
N THR A 113 -8.06 18.95 -7.00
CA THR A 113 -8.71 18.11 -5.97
C THR A 113 -9.61 18.94 -5.05
N ARG A 114 -9.20 20.15 -4.69
CA ARG A 114 -10.05 21.07 -3.92
C ARG A 114 -11.29 21.51 -4.70
N ALA A 115 -11.15 21.76 -6.01
CA ALA A 115 -12.25 22.20 -6.87
C ALA A 115 -13.26 21.08 -7.16
N ALA A 116 -12.84 19.82 -7.21
CA ALA A 116 -13.70 18.68 -7.46
C ALA A 116 -14.62 18.41 -6.28
N SER A 117 -15.87 18.03 -6.55
CA SER A 117 -16.81 17.49 -5.58
C SER A 117 -16.37 16.09 -5.10
N GLU A 118 -16.92 15.60 -4.01
CA GLU A 118 -16.68 14.26 -3.51
C GLU A 118 -17.08 13.18 -4.53
N ALA A 119 -18.21 13.37 -5.22
CA ALA A 119 -18.68 12.46 -6.26
C ALA A 119 -17.70 12.41 -7.46
N GLU A 120 -17.21 13.55 -7.91
CA GLU A 120 -16.21 13.61 -8.98
C GLU A 120 -14.88 12.96 -8.58
N LEU A 121 -14.48 13.05 -7.31
CA LEU A 121 -13.30 12.35 -6.80
C LEU A 121 -13.49 10.82 -6.83
N VAL A 122 -14.67 10.33 -6.43
CA VAL A 122 -15.03 8.90 -6.50
C VAL A 122 -15.05 8.42 -7.95
N GLU A 123 -15.72 9.17 -8.84
CA GLU A 123 -15.78 8.85 -10.28
C GLU A 123 -14.37 8.78 -10.89
N ALA A 124 -13.52 9.76 -10.63
CA ALA A 124 -12.14 9.80 -11.13
C ALA A 124 -11.27 8.67 -10.57
N ALA A 125 -11.44 8.26 -9.31
CA ALA A 125 -10.65 7.22 -8.67
C ALA A 125 -11.13 5.79 -9.03
N THR A 126 -12.40 5.61 -9.37
CA THR A 126 -12.99 4.30 -9.68
C THR A 126 -12.22 3.52 -10.77
N PRO A 127 -11.90 4.07 -11.95
CA PRO A 127 -11.14 3.33 -12.97
C PRO A 127 -9.72 2.98 -12.52
N ARG A 128 -9.10 3.80 -11.66
CA ARG A 128 -7.78 3.52 -11.07
C ARG A 128 -7.86 2.33 -10.12
N LEU A 129 -8.84 2.35 -9.23
CA LEU A 129 -9.10 1.23 -8.32
C LEU A 129 -9.39 -0.06 -9.10
N GLN A 130 -10.25 0.01 -10.11
CA GLN A 130 -10.58 -1.15 -10.95
C GLN A 130 -9.36 -1.74 -11.67
N ALA A 131 -8.37 -0.92 -12.06
CA ALA A 131 -7.13 -1.41 -12.64
C ALA A 131 -6.37 -2.30 -11.64
N LEU A 132 -6.20 -1.85 -10.40
CA LEU A 132 -5.57 -2.62 -9.32
C LEU A 132 -6.36 -3.87 -8.93
N LEU A 133 -7.70 -3.77 -8.89
CA LEU A 133 -8.56 -4.93 -8.59
C LEU A 133 -8.42 -6.04 -9.62
N ARG A 134 -8.30 -5.70 -10.92
CA ARG A 134 -8.07 -6.70 -11.98
C ARG A 134 -6.76 -7.46 -11.82
N GLU A 135 -5.81 -6.91 -11.08
CA GLU A 135 -4.52 -7.55 -10.80
C GLU A 135 -4.49 -8.34 -9.49
N GLY A 136 -5.63 -8.51 -8.81
CA GLY A 136 -5.70 -9.31 -7.59
C GLY A 136 -5.54 -8.52 -6.29
N VAL A 137 -5.55 -7.19 -6.32
CA VAL A 137 -5.52 -6.37 -5.10
C VAL A 137 -6.84 -6.55 -4.33
N THR A 138 -6.76 -6.98 -3.08
CA THR A 138 -7.89 -7.19 -2.18
C THR A 138 -7.92 -6.20 -1.02
N THR A 139 -6.77 -5.58 -0.74
CA THR A 139 -6.62 -4.53 0.29
C THR A 139 -5.76 -3.42 -0.28
N ILE A 140 -6.15 -2.17 -0.03
CA ILE A 140 -5.43 -0.98 -0.50
C ILE A 140 -5.39 0.08 0.60
N GLU A 141 -4.26 0.76 0.75
CA GLU A 141 -4.19 2.02 1.47
C GLU A 141 -4.49 3.18 0.52
N ILE A 142 -5.30 4.12 0.98
CA ILE A 142 -5.54 5.38 0.27
C ILE A 142 -5.24 6.54 1.22
N LYS A 143 -4.17 7.26 0.91
CA LYS A 143 -3.77 8.48 1.62
C LYS A 143 -4.52 9.68 1.07
N SER A 144 -4.88 10.62 1.93
CA SER A 144 -5.23 11.99 1.54
C SER A 144 -3.96 12.78 1.15
N GLY A 145 -3.92 14.09 1.34
CA GLY A 145 -2.70 14.90 1.14
C GLY A 145 -2.72 15.82 -0.07
N TYR A 146 -3.84 15.87 -0.80
CA TYR A 146 -4.09 16.86 -1.84
C TYR A 146 -5.19 17.85 -1.46
N GLY A 147 -5.75 17.73 -0.26
CA GLY A 147 -6.73 18.67 0.30
C GLY A 147 -6.06 19.82 1.04
N LEU A 148 -5.14 19.51 1.93
CA LEU A 148 -4.35 20.42 2.77
C LEU A 148 -5.21 21.40 3.60
N SER A 149 -6.43 21.02 3.91
CA SER A 149 -7.36 21.74 4.79
C SER A 149 -8.39 20.75 5.35
N LEU A 150 -9.04 21.09 6.45
CA LEU A 150 -10.03 20.22 7.09
C LEU A 150 -11.10 19.73 6.10
N GLU A 151 -11.72 20.65 5.37
CA GLU A 151 -12.77 20.34 4.42
C GLU A 151 -12.28 19.36 3.32
N HIS A 152 -11.13 19.66 2.72
CA HIS A 152 -10.68 18.95 1.53
C HIS A 152 -9.92 17.65 1.83
N GLU A 153 -9.24 17.54 2.98
CA GLU A 153 -8.70 16.27 3.47
C GLU A 153 -9.85 15.31 3.83
N GLY A 154 -10.87 15.81 4.55
CA GLY A 154 -12.07 15.03 4.86
C GLY A 154 -12.80 14.54 3.61
N LYS A 155 -12.90 15.40 2.59
CA LYS A 155 -13.50 15.05 1.30
C LYS A 155 -12.76 13.89 0.61
N GLN A 156 -11.42 13.90 0.59
CA GLN A 156 -10.64 12.80 0.03
C GLN A 156 -10.83 11.49 0.81
N LEU A 157 -10.79 11.54 2.14
CA LEU A 157 -10.97 10.35 2.98
C LEU A 157 -12.39 9.78 2.86
N ARG A 158 -13.43 10.63 2.79
CA ARG A 158 -14.81 10.16 2.53
C ARG A 158 -14.94 9.52 1.16
N ALA A 159 -14.34 10.09 0.12
CA ALA A 159 -14.29 9.46 -1.21
C ALA A 159 -13.61 8.07 -1.16
N ALA A 160 -12.51 7.92 -0.41
CA ALA A 160 -11.85 6.63 -0.21
C ALA A 160 -12.77 5.61 0.51
N LYS A 161 -13.50 6.00 1.54
CA LYS A 161 -14.48 5.13 2.22
C LYS A 161 -15.66 4.76 1.30
N GLN A 162 -16.10 5.66 0.41
CA GLN A 162 -17.13 5.35 -0.60
C GLN A 162 -16.65 4.31 -1.61
N LEU A 163 -15.39 4.38 -2.06
CA LEU A 163 -14.80 3.35 -2.92
C LEU A 163 -14.81 1.97 -2.24
N ALA A 164 -14.49 1.89 -0.95
CA ALA A 164 -14.57 0.66 -0.17
C ALA A 164 -15.99 0.08 -0.11
N SER A 165 -16.99 0.94 -0.02
CA SER A 165 -18.41 0.53 0.06
C SER A 165 -18.96 0.06 -1.30
N ALA A 166 -18.42 0.61 -2.40
CA ALA A 166 -18.89 0.35 -3.75
C ALA A 166 -18.19 -0.83 -4.45
N HIS A 167 -17.02 -1.25 -3.95
CA HIS A 167 -16.18 -2.25 -4.59
C HIS A 167 -15.75 -3.35 -3.61
N PRO A 168 -15.51 -4.59 -4.08
CA PRO A 168 -15.07 -5.71 -3.24
C PRO A 168 -13.57 -5.58 -2.89
N VAL A 169 -13.25 -4.62 -2.03
CA VAL A 169 -11.89 -4.29 -1.57
C VAL A 169 -11.94 -3.75 -0.14
N SER A 170 -10.91 -4.04 0.63
CA SER A 170 -10.69 -3.39 1.92
C SER A 170 -9.84 -2.13 1.72
N VAL A 171 -10.30 -0.99 2.20
CA VAL A 171 -9.56 0.27 2.14
C VAL A 171 -9.12 0.67 3.54
N GLN A 172 -7.81 0.94 3.70
CA GLN A 172 -7.25 1.62 4.86
C GLN A 172 -7.03 3.08 4.49
N THR A 173 -7.60 3.99 5.26
CA THR A 173 -7.48 5.43 5.00
C THR A 173 -6.42 6.07 5.87
N THR A 174 -5.48 6.79 5.25
CA THR A 174 -4.38 7.46 5.94
C THR A 174 -4.49 8.96 5.76
N LEU A 175 -4.53 9.71 6.87
CA LEU A 175 -4.47 11.16 6.85
C LEU A 175 -3.04 11.63 6.59
N LEU A 176 -2.81 12.29 5.47
CA LEU A 176 -1.53 12.88 5.07
C LEU A 176 -1.65 14.40 4.90
N ALA A 177 -2.27 15.10 5.85
CA ALA A 177 -2.36 16.56 5.80
C ALA A 177 -0.97 17.24 5.80
N ALA A 178 0.02 16.62 6.47
CA ALA A 178 1.41 17.07 6.44
C ALA A 178 2.17 16.59 5.18
N HIS A 179 1.60 16.79 3.98
CA HIS A 179 2.19 16.42 2.69
C HIS A 179 2.94 17.58 2.04
N ALA A 180 2.33 18.75 2.03
CA ALA A 180 2.91 19.97 1.50
C ALA A 180 2.36 21.19 2.25
N LEU A 181 3.08 22.30 2.19
CA LEU A 181 2.61 23.55 2.76
C LEU A 181 1.59 24.20 1.81
N PRO A 182 0.33 24.40 2.25
CA PRO A 182 -0.67 25.05 1.43
C PRO A 182 -0.42 26.56 1.28
N PRO A 183 -0.88 27.19 0.19
CA PRO A 183 -0.64 28.61 -0.07
C PRO A 183 -1.09 29.54 1.05
N GLU A 184 -2.15 29.18 1.78
CA GLU A 184 -2.72 29.94 2.89
C GLU A 184 -1.75 30.08 4.08
N PHE A 185 -0.78 29.16 4.16
CA PHE A 185 0.25 29.12 5.20
C PHE A 185 1.64 29.39 4.66
N LYS A 186 1.76 30.08 3.52
CA LYS A 186 3.06 30.43 2.94
C LYS A 186 3.95 31.04 4.02
N ASP A 187 5.18 30.52 4.13
CA ASP A 187 6.19 30.93 5.12
C ASP A 187 5.80 30.72 6.60
N ASN A 188 4.72 29.96 6.88
CA ASN A 188 4.25 29.66 8.23
C ASN A 188 3.94 28.16 8.41
N ALA A 189 4.94 27.30 8.22
CA ALA A 189 4.78 25.85 8.35
C ALA A 189 4.34 25.43 9.76
N ASP A 190 4.85 26.09 10.81
CA ASP A 190 4.45 25.77 12.20
C ASP A 190 2.98 26.07 12.46
N GLY A 191 2.45 27.18 11.95
CA GLY A 191 1.01 27.49 12.05
C GLY A 191 0.13 26.49 11.29
N TYR A 192 0.65 25.93 10.18
CA TYR A 192 -0.06 24.86 9.49
C TYR A 192 -0.04 23.55 10.30
N ILE A 193 1.09 23.19 10.90
CA ILE A 193 1.17 22.04 11.81
C ILE A 193 0.24 22.21 13.01
N ASP A 194 0.14 23.43 13.60
CA ASP A 194 -0.87 23.71 14.65
C ASP A 194 -2.28 23.42 14.14
N THR A 195 -2.61 23.86 12.93
CA THR A 195 -3.92 23.58 12.31
C THR A 195 -4.17 22.08 12.12
N ILE A 196 -3.14 21.30 11.70
CA ILE A 196 -3.27 19.85 11.58
C ILE A 196 -3.55 19.22 12.95
N VAL A 197 -2.76 19.57 13.96
CA VAL A 197 -2.80 18.96 15.30
C VAL A 197 -4.07 19.35 16.06
N ASP A 198 -4.48 20.62 15.97
CA ASP A 198 -5.56 21.16 16.80
C ASP A 198 -6.95 21.05 16.13
N SER A 199 -6.99 20.88 14.80
CA SER A 199 -8.25 20.91 14.06
C SER A 199 -8.42 19.74 13.10
N ILE A 200 -7.53 19.56 12.11
CA ILE A 200 -7.73 18.60 11.02
C ILE A 200 -7.75 17.16 11.55
N LEU A 201 -6.69 16.76 12.22
CA LEU A 201 -6.56 15.40 12.76
C LEU A 201 -7.66 15.05 13.75
N PRO A 202 -7.92 15.88 14.80
CA PRO A 202 -8.97 15.55 15.76
C PRO A 202 -10.35 15.40 15.12
N THR A 203 -10.73 16.32 14.25
CA THR A 203 -12.05 16.30 13.64
C THR A 203 -12.24 15.07 12.75
N LEU A 204 -11.27 14.77 11.86
CA LEU A 204 -11.39 13.65 10.94
C LEU A 204 -11.25 12.28 11.63
N ALA A 205 -10.50 12.22 12.72
CA ALA A 205 -10.44 11.02 13.57
C ALA A 205 -11.77 10.76 14.28
N ASP A 206 -12.40 11.82 14.83
CA ASP A 206 -13.70 11.72 15.50
C ASP A 206 -14.84 11.36 14.52
N GLU A 207 -14.69 11.69 13.21
CA GLU A 207 -15.58 11.21 12.15
C GLU A 207 -15.31 9.73 11.74
N GLY A 208 -14.29 9.07 12.29
CA GLY A 208 -13.93 7.69 11.94
C GLY A 208 -13.31 7.54 10.53
N LEU A 209 -12.73 8.62 10.01
CA LEU A 209 -12.17 8.65 8.67
C LEU A 209 -10.68 8.32 8.60
N VAL A 210 -10.00 8.17 9.76
CA VAL A 210 -8.55 8.03 9.84
C VAL A 210 -8.18 6.70 10.47
N ASP A 211 -7.60 5.79 9.68
CA ASP A 211 -7.07 4.51 10.17
C ASP A 211 -5.58 4.64 10.56
N ALA A 212 -4.84 5.56 9.91
CA ALA A 212 -3.44 5.89 10.24
C ALA A 212 -3.14 7.36 9.89
N VAL A 213 -2.02 7.88 10.40
CA VAL A 213 -1.53 9.23 10.12
C VAL A 213 -0.14 9.17 9.51
N ASP A 214 0.10 9.98 8.48
CA ASP A 214 1.37 10.04 7.76
C ASP A 214 1.85 11.49 7.63
N ALA A 215 3.14 11.67 7.37
CA ALA A 215 3.76 12.96 7.09
C ALA A 215 4.87 12.81 6.05
N PHE A 216 5.20 13.89 5.35
CA PHE A 216 6.34 13.98 4.44
C PHE A 216 7.49 14.69 5.14
N CYS A 217 8.43 13.90 5.69
CA CYS A 217 9.59 14.40 6.42
C CYS A 217 10.78 14.60 5.47
N GLU A 218 10.85 15.74 4.84
CA GLU A 218 11.88 16.10 3.87
C GLU A 218 12.19 17.60 3.91
N LYS A 219 13.34 18.01 3.34
CA LYS A 219 13.71 19.42 3.22
C LYS A 219 12.68 20.27 2.48
N VAL A 220 11.97 19.67 1.54
CA VAL A 220 10.90 20.32 0.75
C VAL A 220 9.52 20.13 1.37
N GLY A 221 9.41 19.30 2.39
CA GLY A 221 8.21 19.02 3.16
C GLY A 221 8.29 19.60 4.58
N PHE A 222 8.18 18.74 5.56
CA PHE A 222 8.20 19.13 6.99
C PHE A 222 9.46 18.62 7.69
N THR A 223 9.92 19.38 8.68
CA THR A 223 11.07 19.01 9.50
C THR A 223 10.75 17.85 10.44
N PRO A 224 11.77 17.13 10.96
CA PRO A 224 11.55 16.11 11.99
C PRO A 224 10.82 16.62 13.21
N ALA A 225 11.09 17.86 13.64
CA ALA A 225 10.41 18.47 14.81
C ALA A 225 8.90 18.71 14.53
N GLN A 226 8.55 19.16 13.33
CA GLN A 226 7.17 19.34 12.88
C GLN A 226 6.46 17.99 12.75
N THR A 227 7.11 17.01 12.12
CA THR A 227 6.62 15.62 12.02
C THR A 227 6.35 15.01 13.39
N GLU A 228 7.26 15.23 14.36
CA GLU A 228 7.09 14.73 15.73
C GLU A 228 5.84 15.28 16.42
N ARG A 229 5.47 16.53 16.14
CA ARG A 229 4.23 17.12 16.68
C ARG A 229 2.98 16.41 16.14
N VAL A 230 2.96 16.11 14.84
CA VAL A 230 1.89 15.33 14.21
C VAL A 230 1.79 13.92 14.81
N PHE A 231 2.93 13.25 14.99
CA PHE A 231 2.97 11.90 15.57
C PHE A 231 2.50 11.86 17.03
N LYS A 232 2.89 12.85 17.85
CA LYS A 232 2.41 12.98 19.22
C LYS A 232 0.88 13.11 19.27
N ALA A 233 0.31 13.94 18.38
CA ALA A 233 -1.13 14.13 18.30
C ALA A 233 -1.86 12.86 17.84
N ALA A 234 -1.30 12.12 16.89
CA ALA A 234 -1.83 10.84 16.45
C ALA A 234 -1.84 9.79 17.57
N GLN A 235 -0.70 9.63 18.28
CA GLN A 235 -0.61 8.68 19.40
C GLN A 235 -1.54 9.01 20.56
N GLN A 236 -1.77 10.28 20.87
CA GLN A 236 -2.73 10.70 21.89
C GLN A 236 -4.16 10.24 21.57
N ARG A 237 -4.43 9.94 20.31
CA ARG A 237 -5.71 9.40 19.82
C ARG A 237 -5.69 7.90 19.56
N GLY A 238 -4.59 7.22 19.87
CA GLY A 238 -4.42 5.80 19.61
C GLY A 238 -4.29 5.45 18.13
N LEU A 239 -3.99 6.44 17.27
CA LEU A 239 -3.81 6.23 15.85
C LEU A 239 -2.35 5.85 15.54
N PRO A 240 -2.13 4.80 14.75
CA PRO A 240 -0.80 4.44 14.28
C PRO A 240 -0.26 5.49 13.30
N VAL A 241 1.06 5.54 13.18
CA VAL A 241 1.74 6.48 12.28
C VAL A 241 2.54 5.76 11.20
N LYS A 242 2.77 6.44 10.09
CA LYS A 242 3.61 6.07 8.96
C LYS A 242 4.45 7.28 8.56
N LEU A 243 5.44 7.11 7.68
CA LEU A 243 6.27 8.23 7.26
C LEU A 243 6.78 8.08 5.83
N HIS A 244 6.57 9.10 4.98
CA HIS A 244 7.42 9.32 3.82
C HIS A 244 8.76 9.86 4.33
N ALA A 245 9.82 9.09 4.17
CA ALA A 245 11.11 9.35 4.79
C ALA A 245 12.28 9.05 3.86
N GLU A 246 13.33 9.85 3.99
CA GLU A 246 14.62 9.63 3.32
C GLU A 246 14.49 9.38 1.81
N GLN A 247 13.51 10.01 1.15
CA GLN A 247 13.31 9.93 -0.30
C GLN A 247 14.34 10.76 -1.06
N LEU A 248 14.53 12.02 -0.65
CA LEU A 248 15.37 13.00 -1.34
C LEU A 248 16.62 13.37 -0.54
N SER A 249 16.58 13.14 0.75
CA SER A 249 17.67 13.44 1.68
C SER A 249 17.52 12.65 2.98
N ASN A 250 18.61 12.44 3.71
CA ASN A 250 18.51 11.89 5.06
C ASN A 250 18.13 13.01 6.04
N GLN A 251 16.94 12.91 6.62
CA GLN A 251 16.44 13.78 7.69
C GLN A 251 16.36 13.06 9.04
N HIS A 252 16.83 11.82 9.14
CA HIS A 252 16.64 10.91 10.29
C HIS A 252 15.15 10.71 10.67
N GLY A 253 14.27 10.84 9.68
CA GLY A 253 12.83 10.64 9.83
C GLY A 253 12.49 9.22 10.22
N SER A 254 13.18 8.21 9.64
CA SER A 254 12.95 6.80 9.97
C SER A 254 13.33 6.47 11.41
N ALA A 255 14.41 7.03 11.94
CA ALA A 255 14.77 6.89 13.34
C ALA A 255 13.74 7.58 14.27
N LEU A 256 13.19 8.72 13.85
CA LEU A 256 12.07 9.38 14.53
C LEU A 256 10.85 8.47 14.52
N ALA A 257 10.41 8.00 13.35
CA ALA A 257 9.23 7.16 13.18
C ALA A 257 9.31 5.88 14.03
N ALA A 258 10.47 5.24 14.06
CA ALA A 258 10.73 4.05 14.89
C ALA A 258 10.48 4.32 16.39
N ARG A 259 10.84 5.50 16.92
CA ARG A 259 10.55 5.87 18.32
C ARG A 259 9.05 5.95 18.61
N TYR A 260 8.25 6.20 17.57
CA TYR A 260 6.79 6.24 17.63
C TYR A 260 6.14 4.91 17.20
N GLN A 261 6.94 3.84 17.07
CA GLN A 261 6.47 2.52 16.63
C GLN A 261 5.66 2.59 15.34
N ALA A 262 6.16 3.38 14.38
CA ALA A 262 5.49 3.56 13.09
C ALA A 262 5.27 2.22 12.40
N LEU A 263 4.15 2.07 11.72
CA LEU A 263 3.85 0.88 10.92
C LEU A 263 4.85 0.71 9.79
N SER A 264 5.17 1.81 9.10
CA SER A 264 6.15 1.81 8.02
C SER A 264 6.90 3.14 7.88
N CYS A 265 8.05 3.05 7.21
CA CYS A 265 8.72 4.18 6.58
C CYS A 265 8.85 3.87 5.09
N ASP A 266 8.49 4.84 4.25
CA ASP A 266 8.23 4.64 2.84
C ASP A 266 9.23 5.46 2.00
N HIS A 267 9.66 4.97 0.82
CA HIS A 267 10.73 5.42 -0.09
C HIS A 267 12.13 4.91 0.30
N LEU A 268 12.87 5.60 1.17
CA LEU A 268 14.09 5.15 1.85
C LEU A 268 15.38 5.15 1.01
N GLU A 269 15.46 5.87 -0.11
CA GLU A 269 16.65 5.94 -0.95
C GLU A 269 17.87 6.48 -0.21
N TYR A 270 17.66 7.39 0.77
CA TYR A 270 18.70 8.04 1.58
C TYR A 270 18.78 7.52 3.01
N LEU A 271 18.13 6.38 3.31
CA LEU A 271 18.15 5.76 4.64
C LEU A 271 19.58 5.35 5.05
N ASP A 272 19.96 5.65 6.28
CA ASP A 272 21.22 5.23 6.87
C ASP A 272 21.07 4.02 7.82
N GLU A 273 22.21 3.49 8.25
CA GLU A 273 22.25 2.30 9.12
C GLU A 273 21.65 2.58 10.53
N GLU A 274 21.69 3.82 11.01
CA GLU A 274 21.07 4.19 12.29
C GLU A 274 19.55 4.07 12.20
N GLY A 275 18.95 4.62 11.12
CA GLY A 275 17.53 4.49 10.82
C GLY A 275 17.11 3.02 10.65
N ILE A 276 17.92 2.21 9.93
CA ILE A 276 17.65 0.77 9.74
C ILE A 276 17.62 0.03 11.09
N LYS A 277 18.61 0.25 11.96
CA LYS A 277 18.65 -0.37 13.29
C LYS A 277 17.46 0.03 14.16
N ALA A 278 17.04 1.29 14.06
CA ALA A 278 15.86 1.76 14.78
C ALA A 278 14.58 1.08 14.25
N MET A 279 14.42 0.98 12.93
CA MET A 279 13.29 0.28 12.30
C MET A 279 13.26 -1.20 12.68
N ALA A 280 14.40 -1.89 12.64
CA ALA A 280 14.50 -3.29 13.06
C ALA A 280 14.07 -3.49 14.51
N ALA A 281 14.51 -2.62 15.41
CA ALA A 281 14.19 -2.69 16.84
C ALA A 281 12.71 -2.41 17.15
N SER A 282 12.03 -1.59 16.34
CA SER A 282 10.60 -1.23 16.50
C SER A 282 9.65 -2.14 15.73
N GLY A 283 10.16 -2.95 14.78
CA GLY A 283 9.32 -3.73 13.86
C GLY A 283 8.70 -2.89 12.74
N THR A 284 9.19 -1.67 12.50
CA THR A 284 8.74 -0.80 11.41
C THR A 284 9.10 -1.39 10.06
N VAL A 285 8.14 -1.46 9.13
CA VAL A 285 8.32 -2.02 7.79
C VAL A 285 8.96 -0.99 6.85
N ALA A 286 9.89 -1.43 6.01
CA ALA A 286 10.44 -0.64 4.90
C ALA A 286 9.53 -0.81 3.68
N VAL A 287 8.82 0.23 3.24
CA VAL A 287 8.00 0.19 2.02
C VAL A 287 8.78 0.83 0.89
N LEU A 288 9.15 0.03 -0.09
CA LEU A 288 9.88 0.48 -1.26
C LEU A 288 8.93 0.73 -2.43
N LEU A 289 9.20 1.79 -3.19
CA LEU A 289 8.32 2.34 -4.20
C LEU A 289 9.00 2.36 -5.59
N PRO A 290 9.19 1.19 -6.22
CA PRO A 290 9.97 1.08 -7.44
C PRO A 290 9.36 1.85 -8.62
N GLY A 291 8.05 2.09 -8.62
CA GLY A 291 7.36 2.91 -9.60
C GLY A 291 7.78 4.37 -9.56
N ALA A 292 7.85 4.96 -8.37
CA ALA A 292 8.32 6.34 -8.16
C ALA A 292 9.81 6.46 -8.51
N PHE A 293 10.62 5.53 -8.05
CA PHE A 293 12.05 5.44 -8.38
C PHE A 293 12.29 5.48 -9.91
N TYR A 294 11.56 4.64 -10.65
CA TYR A 294 11.63 4.58 -12.10
C TYR A 294 11.14 5.87 -12.77
N PHE A 295 9.98 6.37 -12.39
CA PHE A 295 9.35 7.53 -13.05
C PHE A 295 10.13 8.82 -12.82
N LEU A 296 10.73 8.97 -11.64
CA LEU A 296 11.62 10.09 -11.31
C LEU A 296 13.03 9.90 -11.87
N ARG A 297 13.37 8.73 -12.42
CA ARG A 297 14.71 8.38 -12.91
C ARG A 297 15.76 8.49 -11.81
N GLU A 298 15.38 8.05 -10.60
CA GLU A 298 16.30 8.01 -9.48
C GLU A 298 17.47 7.04 -9.75
N THR A 299 18.59 7.29 -9.12
CA THR A 299 19.79 6.48 -9.29
C THR A 299 20.33 5.93 -7.97
N LYS A 300 19.96 6.54 -6.85
CA LYS A 300 20.35 6.09 -5.52
C LYS A 300 19.36 5.03 -5.04
N LEU A 301 19.82 3.79 -4.96
CA LEU A 301 19.02 2.67 -4.50
C LEU A 301 18.78 2.71 -2.98
N PRO A 302 17.62 2.28 -2.50
CA PRO A 302 17.43 1.95 -1.09
C PRO A 302 18.46 0.92 -0.61
N PRO A 303 18.90 0.96 0.66
CA PRO A 303 19.98 0.11 1.19
C PRO A 303 19.52 -1.32 1.51
N LEU A 304 19.08 -2.10 0.49
CA LEU A 304 18.46 -3.41 0.66
C LEU A 304 19.31 -4.41 1.43
N ASP A 305 20.62 -4.44 1.15
CA ASP A 305 21.52 -5.39 1.82
C ASP A 305 21.59 -5.15 3.33
N LEU A 306 21.57 -3.88 3.75
CA LEU A 306 21.52 -3.53 5.16
C LEU A 306 20.14 -3.82 5.77
N LEU A 307 19.03 -3.56 5.05
CA LEU A 307 17.68 -3.93 5.50
C LEU A 307 17.59 -5.44 5.75
N ARG A 308 18.09 -6.26 4.81
CA ARG A 308 18.16 -7.73 4.95
C ARG A 308 19.03 -8.14 6.14
N GLN A 309 20.23 -7.56 6.26
CA GLN A 309 21.18 -7.87 7.33
C GLN A 309 20.59 -7.62 8.73
N HIS A 310 19.77 -6.57 8.86
CA HIS A 310 19.12 -6.22 10.12
C HIS A 310 17.73 -6.84 10.29
N GLY A 311 17.25 -7.62 9.31
CA GLY A 311 15.96 -8.32 9.37
C GLY A 311 14.75 -7.37 9.33
N VAL A 312 14.87 -6.20 8.69
CA VAL A 312 13.76 -5.29 8.50
C VAL A 312 12.81 -5.87 7.44
N PRO A 313 11.51 -6.05 7.73
CA PRO A 313 10.55 -6.49 6.72
C PRO A 313 10.45 -5.48 5.58
N ILE A 314 10.46 -5.97 4.32
CA ILE A 314 10.41 -5.11 3.13
C ILE A 314 9.09 -5.32 2.41
N ALA A 315 8.31 -4.28 2.22
CA ALA A 315 7.12 -4.26 1.41
C ALA A 315 7.33 -3.51 0.08
N LEU A 316 6.48 -3.80 -0.90
CA LEU A 316 6.40 -3.10 -2.18
C LEU A 316 5.01 -2.50 -2.34
N ALA A 317 4.93 -1.31 -2.91
CA ALA A 317 3.67 -0.66 -3.22
C ALA A 317 3.78 0.20 -4.49
N THR A 318 2.63 0.61 -5.04
CA THR A 318 2.59 1.37 -6.29
C THR A 318 2.96 2.83 -6.13
N ASP A 319 2.72 3.40 -4.96
CA ASP A 319 2.71 4.87 -4.78
C ASP A 319 1.83 5.56 -5.81
N ALA A 320 0.69 4.93 -6.19
CA ALA A 320 -0.16 5.42 -7.26
C ALA A 320 -0.59 6.87 -7.02
N ASN A 321 0.02 7.80 -7.75
CA ASN A 321 -0.20 9.23 -7.63
C ASN A 321 0.04 9.95 -8.98
N PRO A 322 -0.49 11.16 -9.19
CA PRO A 322 -0.41 11.82 -10.49
C PRO A 322 0.97 12.43 -10.80
N GLY A 323 1.83 12.61 -9.80
CA GLY A 323 3.08 13.38 -9.92
C GLY A 323 4.33 12.57 -10.15
N THR A 324 4.51 11.54 -9.36
CA THR A 324 5.75 10.78 -9.25
C THR A 324 5.59 9.29 -9.56
N SER A 325 4.35 8.75 -9.54
CA SER A 325 4.07 7.36 -9.87
C SER A 325 2.68 7.19 -10.47
N PRO A 326 2.44 7.62 -11.72
CA PRO A 326 1.14 7.43 -12.38
C PRO A 326 0.99 5.98 -12.88
N ILE A 327 1.31 5.01 -11.99
CA ILE A 327 1.36 3.58 -12.30
C ILE A 327 0.26 2.87 -11.49
N LEU A 328 -0.58 2.13 -12.19
CA LEU A 328 -1.77 1.45 -11.63
C LEU A 328 -1.63 -0.08 -11.78
N SER A 329 -0.46 -0.60 -11.46
CA SER A 329 -0.14 -2.02 -11.56
C SER A 329 0.74 -2.46 -10.39
N LEU A 330 0.19 -3.26 -9.48
CA LEU A 330 0.95 -3.82 -8.37
C LEU A 330 1.81 -5.01 -8.85
N GLN A 331 1.38 -5.75 -9.88
CA GLN A 331 2.19 -6.80 -10.49
C GLN A 331 3.46 -6.24 -11.14
N LEU A 332 3.39 -5.05 -11.74
CA LEU A 332 4.57 -4.36 -12.25
C LEU A 332 5.56 -4.01 -11.14
N MET A 333 5.07 -3.73 -9.92
CA MET A 333 5.95 -3.47 -8.76
C MET A 333 6.76 -4.71 -8.37
N LEU A 334 6.21 -5.93 -8.48
CA LEU A 334 6.96 -7.17 -8.27
C LEU A 334 8.16 -7.24 -9.24
N GLN A 335 7.89 -7.03 -10.52
CA GLN A 335 8.92 -7.10 -11.56
C GLN A 335 9.96 -5.98 -11.42
N MET A 336 9.55 -4.76 -11.10
CA MET A 336 10.45 -3.64 -10.84
C MET A 336 11.27 -3.84 -9.54
N GLY A 337 10.68 -4.38 -8.48
CA GLY A 337 11.39 -4.75 -7.25
C GLY A 337 12.52 -5.74 -7.55
N ALA A 338 12.24 -6.76 -8.36
CA ALA A 338 13.25 -7.73 -8.77
C ALA A 338 14.33 -7.12 -9.67
N THR A 339 13.95 -6.36 -10.70
CA THR A 339 14.90 -5.88 -11.72
C THR A 339 15.66 -4.63 -11.31
N LEU A 340 15.02 -3.67 -10.64
CA LEU A 340 15.66 -2.43 -10.21
C LEU A 340 16.35 -2.58 -8.85
N PHE A 341 15.68 -3.24 -7.90
CA PHE A 341 16.16 -3.35 -6.51
C PHE A 341 16.82 -4.70 -6.19
N ARG A 342 16.84 -5.64 -7.14
CA ARG A 342 17.41 -6.99 -6.98
C ARG A 342 16.81 -7.76 -5.79
N MET A 343 15.52 -7.58 -5.58
CA MET A 343 14.75 -8.42 -4.66
C MET A 343 14.55 -9.82 -5.27
N THR A 344 14.55 -10.84 -4.42
CA THR A 344 14.19 -12.18 -4.90
C THR A 344 12.69 -12.26 -5.20
N PRO A 345 12.23 -13.21 -6.03
CA PRO A 345 10.80 -13.38 -6.27
C PRO A 345 9.99 -13.64 -4.99
N GLU A 346 10.58 -14.32 -4.01
CA GLU A 346 9.99 -14.55 -2.68
C GLU A 346 9.81 -13.23 -1.92
N GLU A 347 10.87 -12.42 -1.84
CA GLU A 347 10.80 -11.10 -1.21
C GLU A 347 9.77 -10.19 -1.88
N CYS A 348 9.68 -10.22 -3.21
CA CYS A 348 8.69 -9.45 -3.94
C CYS A 348 7.26 -9.87 -3.58
N LEU A 349 6.95 -11.17 -3.56
CA LEU A 349 5.61 -11.65 -3.24
C LEU A 349 5.28 -11.43 -1.75
N GLN A 350 6.23 -11.64 -0.84
CA GLN A 350 6.08 -11.27 0.57
C GLN A 350 5.82 -9.77 0.73
N GLY A 351 6.49 -8.96 -0.09
CA GLY A 351 6.38 -7.49 -0.08
C GLY A 351 4.99 -6.95 -0.44
N VAL A 352 4.20 -7.69 -1.21
CA VAL A 352 2.81 -7.30 -1.57
C VAL A 352 1.75 -8.17 -0.86
N THR A 353 2.16 -8.96 0.14
CA THR A 353 1.27 -9.81 0.92
C THR A 353 1.52 -9.65 2.42
N VAL A 354 2.33 -10.51 3.04
CA VAL A 354 2.53 -10.51 4.49
C VAL A 354 3.19 -9.24 5.03
N HIS A 355 4.21 -8.71 4.35
CA HIS A 355 4.88 -7.48 4.79
C HIS A 355 4.02 -6.23 4.49
N ALA A 356 3.27 -6.22 3.38
CA ALA A 356 2.31 -5.16 3.11
C ALA A 356 1.15 -5.14 4.14
N ALA A 357 0.67 -6.31 4.58
CA ALA A 357 -0.29 -6.41 5.68
C ALA A 357 0.28 -5.82 6.97
N GLN A 358 1.54 -6.18 7.31
CA GLN A 358 2.23 -5.64 8.48
C GLN A 358 2.40 -4.11 8.39
N ALA A 359 2.75 -3.57 7.20
CA ALA A 359 2.87 -2.13 6.94
C ALA A 359 1.55 -1.36 7.11
N LEU A 360 0.43 -2.07 7.18
CA LEU A 360 -0.90 -1.52 7.47
C LEU A 360 -1.42 -1.90 8.86
N GLY A 361 -0.62 -2.60 9.68
CA GLY A 361 -1.04 -3.07 11.00
C GLY A 361 -2.10 -4.17 10.97
N LEU A 362 -2.24 -4.90 9.86
CA LEU A 362 -3.24 -5.94 9.66
C LEU A 362 -2.64 -7.33 9.95
N SER A 363 -3.30 -8.10 10.82
CA SER A 363 -2.85 -9.44 11.22
C SER A 363 -3.75 -10.56 10.70
N ASP A 364 -4.90 -10.22 10.14
CA ASP A 364 -5.96 -11.16 9.71
C ASP A 364 -5.84 -11.60 8.24
N ARG A 365 -4.80 -11.13 7.51
CA ARG A 365 -4.59 -11.35 6.07
C ARG A 365 -3.12 -11.35 5.67
N GLY A 366 -2.81 -11.47 4.37
CA GLY A 366 -1.45 -11.52 3.84
C GLY A 366 -0.81 -12.91 3.88
N ARG A 367 -1.51 -13.90 4.45
CA ARG A 367 -1.13 -15.32 4.47
C ARG A 367 -2.33 -16.20 4.16
N VAL A 368 -2.08 -17.41 3.64
CA VAL A 368 -3.11 -18.45 3.52
C VAL A 368 -2.96 -19.37 4.74
N ALA A 369 -3.71 -19.09 5.80
CA ALA A 369 -3.67 -19.84 7.03
C ALA A 369 -5.08 -19.98 7.64
N THR A 370 -5.35 -21.10 8.30
CA THR A 370 -6.63 -21.35 8.99
C THR A 370 -6.93 -20.25 10.00
N GLY A 371 -8.16 -19.74 9.97
CA GLY A 371 -8.64 -18.67 10.84
C GLY A 371 -8.45 -17.26 10.24
N LEU A 372 -7.67 -17.10 9.18
CA LEU A 372 -7.50 -15.80 8.50
C LEU A 372 -8.61 -15.56 7.48
N ARG A 373 -8.75 -14.30 7.06
CA ARG A 373 -9.68 -13.90 5.99
C ARG A 373 -9.36 -14.62 4.70
N ALA A 374 -10.39 -15.04 4.00
CA ALA A 374 -10.27 -15.63 2.68
C ALA A 374 -10.16 -14.52 1.62
N ASP A 375 -9.06 -13.76 1.67
CA ASP A 375 -8.60 -12.85 0.62
C ASP A 375 -7.53 -13.61 -0.17
N LEU A 376 -7.86 -14.12 -1.36
CA LEU A 376 -7.07 -15.09 -2.10
C LEU A 376 -7.02 -14.74 -3.59
N CYS A 377 -5.95 -15.15 -4.27
CA CYS A 377 -5.79 -15.07 -5.72
C CYS A 377 -5.36 -16.41 -6.32
N LEU A 378 -6.10 -16.88 -7.31
CA LEU A 378 -5.75 -18.06 -8.13
C LEU A 378 -5.16 -17.58 -9.46
N TRP A 379 -3.97 -18.09 -9.80
CA TRP A 379 -3.18 -17.62 -10.93
C TRP A 379 -3.01 -18.69 -12.01
N ASP A 380 -3.01 -18.29 -13.28
CA ASP A 380 -2.66 -19.16 -14.41
C ASP A 380 -1.14 -19.35 -14.52
N CYS A 381 -0.57 -19.95 -13.48
CA CYS A 381 0.82 -20.41 -13.42
C CYS A 381 0.94 -21.55 -12.43
N THR A 382 2.08 -22.24 -12.44
CA THR A 382 2.39 -23.32 -11.50
C THR A 382 3.54 -22.95 -10.57
N GLU A 383 4.42 -22.04 -11.03
CA GLU A 383 5.59 -21.60 -10.29
C GLU A 383 5.36 -20.18 -9.75
N ALA A 384 5.54 -19.97 -8.46
CA ALA A 384 5.31 -18.65 -7.83
C ALA A 384 6.24 -17.55 -8.39
N ALA A 385 7.46 -17.92 -8.81
CA ALA A 385 8.41 -16.99 -9.41
C ALA A 385 7.91 -16.39 -10.74
N GLU A 386 6.97 -17.05 -11.43
CA GLU A 386 6.41 -16.53 -12.68
C GLU A 386 5.65 -15.21 -12.49
N LEU A 387 5.07 -14.98 -11.30
CA LEU A 387 4.37 -13.73 -10.98
C LEU A 387 5.32 -12.51 -10.96
N THR A 388 6.59 -12.75 -10.64
CA THR A 388 7.63 -11.71 -10.65
C THR A 388 8.35 -11.63 -11.99
N TYR A 389 8.50 -12.78 -12.67
CA TYR A 389 9.24 -12.88 -13.92
C TYR A 389 8.50 -12.26 -15.11
N GLN A 390 7.20 -12.52 -15.25
CA GLN A 390 6.42 -12.13 -16.40
C GLN A 390 5.33 -11.11 -16.04
N PHE A 391 5.30 -10.01 -16.74
CA PHE A 391 4.31 -8.93 -16.57
C PHE A 391 3.65 -8.58 -17.92
N GLY A 392 2.54 -7.80 -17.84
CA GLY A 392 1.81 -7.35 -19.03
C GLY A 392 0.84 -8.40 -19.58
N THR A 393 0.57 -9.48 -18.83
CA THR A 393 -0.43 -10.51 -19.16
C THR A 393 -1.41 -10.63 -18.00
N ASP A 394 -2.68 -10.89 -18.33
CA ASP A 394 -3.70 -11.19 -17.33
C ASP A 394 -3.61 -12.67 -16.97
N ARG A 395 -3.13 -12.96 -15.75
CA ARG A 395 -3.00 -14.33 -15.23
C ARG A 395 -3.96 -14.63 -14.10
N LEU A 396 -4.82 -13.68 -13.72
CA LEU A 396 -5.74 -13.87 -12.60
C LEU A 396 -6.94 -14.71 -13.04
N LEU A 397 -7.01 -15.97 -12.57
CA LEU A 397 -8.12 -16.88 -12.85
C LEU A 397 -9.30 -16.68 -11.88
N GLY A 398 -9.03 -16.19 -10.69
CA GLY A 398 -10.05 -15.92 -9.68
C GLY A 398 -9.47 -15.14 -8.51
N CYS A 399 -10.28 -14.30 -7.93
CA CYS A 399 -9.93 -13.52 -6.74
C CYS A 399 -11.07 -13.59 -5.73
N TRP A 400 -10.73 -13.79 -4.47
CA TRP A 400 -11.66 -13.78 -3.35
C TRP A 400 -11.37 -12.58 -2.46
N HIS A 401 -12.42 -11.88 -2.11
CA HIS A 401 -12.39 -10.85 -1.07
C HIS A 401 -13.40 -11.24 0.01
N GLN A 402 -12.91 -11.48 1.23
CA GLN A 402 -13.74 -11.99 2.33
C GLN A 402 -14.53 -13.25 1.93
N GLY A 403 -13.88 -14.16 1.23
CA GLY A 403 -14.50 -15.42 0.78
C GLY A 403 -15.48 -15.27 -0.38
N VAL A 404 -15.77 -14.09 -0.87
CA VAL A 404 -16.60 -13.87 -2.05
C VAL A 404 -15.71 -13.83 -3.29
N ARG A 405 -15.92 -14.76 -4.21
CA ARG A 405 -15.25 -14.79 -5.50
C ARG A 405 -15.78 -13.68 -6.39
N ARG A 406 -14.89 -12.97 -7.05
CA ARG A 406 -15.17 -11.90 -8.01
C ARG A 406 -14.56 -12.17 -9.37
#